data_a1bea334db54f6df7eeaa29db0ffc635
#
_entry.id   a1bea334db54f6df7eeaa29db0ffc635
#
_cell.length_a   1.000
_cell.length_b   1.000
_cell.length_c   1.000
_cell.angle_alpha   90.00
_cell.angle_beta   90.00
_cell.angle_gamma   90.00
#
_symmetry.space_group_name_H-M   'P 1'
#
loop_
_entity.id
_entity.type
_entity.pdbx_description
1 polymer ?
#
loop_
_entity_poly.entity_id
_entity_poly.type
_entity_poly.pdbx_seq_one_letter_code
_entity_poly.pdbx_strand_id
1 'polypeptide(L)'
;MKKENYMIGCNYWDSVHGTDMWRDYDHDVVVADLKALSANGIKFMRVFPNWRDFQPVSKLYSWAGTFGDYVDKNEKPIGEGDGVDPDMLRNFSDFLDLCSKYDIGLIVSVVTGWMSGRLFVPPVLEGKNIICDPEANMWMVKFIRRFVNEFKNRDIIKYWDLGNECNCLGTVNNRFEAYRWASLVANTI
;
A
#
# COMPACT_ATOMS: atom_id res chain seq x y z
N MET A 1 -29.95 -27.28 2.93
CA MET A 1 -28.69 -26.88 2.33
C MET A 1 -28.49 -25.41 2.64
N LYS A 2 -27.47 -25.03 3.43
CA LYS A 2 -27.07 -23.61 3.56
C LYS A 2 -26.61 -23.16 2.18
N LYS A 3 -27.23 -22.12 1.61
CA LYS A 3 -26.70 -21.45 0.43
C LYS A 3 -25.31 -20.92 0.81
N GLU A 4 -24.27 -21.52 0.28
CA GLU A 4 -22.94 -20.91 0.35
C GLU A 4 -22.99 -19.63 -0.46
N ASN A 5 -22.90 -18.49 0.21
CA ASN A 5 -22.85 -17.20 -0.47
C ASN A 5 -21.40 -17.02 -0.98
N TYR A 6 -21.19 -17.28 -2.26
CA TYR A 6 -19.95 -16.92 -2.92
C TYR A 6 -19.81 -15.40 -2.96
N MET A 7 -18.66 -14.90 -2.53
CA MET A 7 -18.30 -13.49 -2.70
C MET A 7 -17.60 -13.32 -4.05
N ILE A 8 -18.15 -12.51 -4.92
CA ILE A 8 -17.53 -12.15 -6.19
C ILE A 8 -16.90 -10.78 -6.03
N GLY A 9 -15.64 -10.66 -6.37
CA GLY A 9 -14.86 -9.44 -6.29
C GLY A 9 -13.88 -9.30 -7.44
N CYS A 10 -13.21 -8.16 -7.50
CA CYS A 10 -12.17 -7.87 -8.48
C CYS A 10 -10.98 -7.14 -7.83
N ASN A 11 -9.84 -7.16 -8.49
CA ASN A 11 -8.79 -6.18 -8.23
C ASN A 11 -9.26 -4.82 -8.74
N TYR A 12 -8.93 -3.76 -8.01
CA TYR A 12 -9.34 -2.42 -8.36
C TYR A 12 -8.13 -1.49 -8.52
N TRP A 13 -8.12 -0.83 -9.63
CA TRP A 13 -7.45 0.40 -9.97
C TRP A 13 -8.47 1.29 -10.64
N ASP A 14 -8.42 2.61 -10.46
CA ASP A 14 -9.39 3.47 -11.15
C ASP A 14 -9.26 3.36 -12.67
N SER A 15 -10.36 3.61 -13.35
CA SER A 15 -10.49 3.37 -14.80
C SER A 15 -9.70 4.37 -15.67
N VAL A 16 -9.20 5.45 -15.09
CA VAL A 16 -8.49 6.52 -15.80
C VAL A 16 -6.99 6.48 -15.54
N HIS A 17 -6.58 6.43 -14.27
CA HIS A 17 -5.19 6.59 -13.85
C HIS A 17 -4.47 5.25 -13.61
N GLY A 18 -5.21 4.16 -13.45
CA GLY A 18 -4.63 2.83 -13.23
C GLY A 18 -3.72 2.83 -11.99
N THR A 19 -2.47 2.39 -12.16
CA THR A 19 -1.52 2.30 -11.03
C THR A 19 -1.09 3.65 -10.46
N ASP A 20 -1.41 4.75 -11.09
CA ASP A 20 -1.09 6.10 -10.62
C ASP A 20 -2.25 6.76 -9.85
N MET A 21 -3.36 6.04 -9.66
CA MET A 21 -4.59 6.53 -9.05
C MET A 21 -4.42 7.24 -7.69
N TRP A 22 -3.41 6.89 -6.90
CA TRP A 22 -3.22 7.53 -5.60
C TRP A 22 -2.56 8.90 -5.69
N ARG A 23 -1.62 9.09 -6.61
CA ARG A 23 -0.96 10.37 -6.88
C ARG A 23 -1.89 11.33 -7.62
N ASP A 24 -2.62 10.78 -8.57
CA ASP A 24 -3.53 11.51 -9.44
C ASP A 24 -5.00 11.27 -9.02
N TYR A 25 -5.24 11.19 -7.70
CA TYR A 25 -6.52 10.81 -7.13
C TYR A 25 -7.65 11.73 -7.59
N ASP A 26 -8.64 11.13 -8.24
CA ASP A 26 -9.84 11.80 -8.73
C ASP A 26 -11.09 11.19 -8.08
N HIS A 27 -11.71 11.95 -7.18
CA HIS A 27 -12.93 11.57 -6.48
C HIS A 27 -14.07 11.19 -7.44
N ASP A 28 -14.26 11.95 -8.52
CA ASP A 28 -15.39 11.75 -9.44
C ASP A 28 -15.19 10.50 -10.30
N VAL A 29 -13.96 10.19 -10.69
CA VAL A 29 -13.61 8.93 -11.36
C VAL A 29 -13.91 7.76 -10.45
N VAL A 30 -13.47 7.80 -9.19
CA VAL A 30 -13.73 6.74 -8.20
C VAL A 30 -15.24 6.57 -7.97
N VAL A 31 -16.00 7.66 -7.85
CA VAL A 31 -17.48 7.61 -7.73
C VAL A 31 -18.11 6.92 -8.93
N ALA A 32 -17.69 7.24 -10.14
CA ALA A 32 -18.20 6.64 -11.36
C ALA A 32 -17.94 5.13 -11.40
N ASP A 33 -16.71 4.73 -11.08
CA ASP A 33 -16.29 3.33 -11.04
C ASP A 33 -17.07 2.52 -10.00
N LEU A 34 -17.12 3.01 -8.74
CA LEU A 34 -17.81 2.31 -7.66
C LEU A 34 -19.32 2.18 -7.92
N LYS A 35 -19.92 3.20 -8.52
CA LYS A 35 -21.31 3.14 -8.97
C LYS A 35 -21.52 2.04 -10.01
N ALA A 36 -20.62 1.95 -10.99
CA ALA A 36 -20.70 0.92 -12.03
C ALA A 36 -20.50 -0.48 -11.45
N LEU A 37 -19.49 -0.67 -10.57
CA LEU A 37 -19.21 -1.94 -9.91
C LEU A 37 -20.38 -2.40 -9.04
N SER A 38 -20.94 -1.52 -8.21
CA SER A 38 -22.08 -1.83 -7.35
C SER A 38 -23.32 -2.18 -8.18
N ALA A 39 -23.60 -1.45 -9.28
CA ALA A 39 -24.71 -1.74 -10.18
C ALA A 39 -24.60 -3.12 -10.86
N ASN A 40 -23.37 -3.62 -11.04
CA ASN A 40 -23.09 -4.96 -11.58
C ASN A 40 -22.93 -6.04 -10.50
N GLY A 41 -23.27 -5.73 -9.25
CA GLY A 41 -23.29 -6.71 -8.16
C GLY A 41 -21.95 -7.05 -7.55
N ILE A 42 -20.90 -6.29 -7.83
CA ILE A 42 -19.60 -6.45 -7.18
C ILE A 42 -19.69 -5.98 -5.73
N LYS A 43 -19.33 -6.85 -4.80
CA LYS A 43 -19.43 -6.61 -3.36
C LYS A 43 -18.09 -6.60 -2.65
N PHE A 44 -17.02 -6.95 -3.35
CA PHE A 44 -15.67 -6.96 -2.81
C PHE A 44 -14.66 -6.46 -3.83
N MET A 45 -13.68 -5.71 -3.35
CA MET A 45 -12.52 -5.31 -4.14
C MET A 45 -11.24 -5.57 -3.36
N ARG A 46 -10.18 -5.93 -4.08
CA ARG A 46 -8.81 -5.91 -3.58
C ARG A 46 -8.14 -4.64 -4.08
N VAL A 47 -7.63 -3.83 -3.17
CA VAL A 47 -7.04 -2.52 -3.44
C VAL A 47 -5.57 -2.48 -3.01
N PHE A 48 -4.79 -1.63 -3.67
CA PHE A 48 -3.34 -1.65 -3.64
C PHE A 48 -2.77 -0.26 -3.34
N PRO A 49 -2.58 0.11 -2.06
CA PRO A 49 -1.83 1.32 -1.72
C PRO A 49 -0.37 1.15 -2.14
N ASN A 50 0.04 1.83 -3.20
CA ASN A 50 1.43 1.76 -3.68
C ASN A 50 2.39 2.28 -2.61
N TRP A 51 3.28 1.43 -2.13
CA TRP A 51 4.18 1.78 -1.03
C TRP A 51 5.01 3.02 -1.31
N ARG A 52 5.54 3.17 -2.55
CA ARG A 52 6.30 4.35 -2.98
C ARG A 52 5.50 5.66 -2.82
N ASP A 53 4.21 5.61 -3.16
CA ASP A 53 3.38 6.81 -3.19
C ASP A 53 2.96 7.21 -1.77
N PHE A 54 2.68 6.22 -0.92
CA PHE A 54 2.28 6.43 0.48
C PHE A 54 3.46 6.73 1.41
N GLN A 55 4.69 6.31 1.09
CA GLN A 55 5.88 6.56 1.90
C GLN A 55 7.05 6.98 0.99
N PRO A 56 7.00 8.18 0.40
CA PRO A 56 7.97 8.65 -0.60
C PRO A 56 9.28 9.12 0.02
N VAL A 57 9.90 8.28 0.84
CA VAL A 57 11.14 8.58 1.56
C VAL A 57 12.34 8.52 0.63
N SER A 58 13.19 9.54 0.71
CA SER A 58 14.45 9.65 -0.02
C SER A 58 15.62 9.88 0.92
N LYS A 59 16.85 9.76 0.39
CA LYS A 59 18.09 10.14 1.07
C LYS A 59 18.56 11.50 0.62
N LEU A 60 18.83 12.38 1.57
CA LEU A 60 19.57 13.62 1.34
C LEU A 60 21.04 13.39 1.59
N TYR A 61 21.89 13.76 0.64
CA TYR A 61 23.33 13.69 0.76
C TYR A 61 23.92 15.07 0.92
N SER A 62 25.00 15.18 1.72
CA SER A 62 25.81 16.39 1.80
C SER A 62 26.51 16.66 0.47
N TRP A 63 27.05 17.87 0.31
CA TRP A 63 27.88 18.24 -0.85
C TRP A 63 29.10 17.32 -1.02
N ALA A 64 29.58 16.69 0.04
CA ALA A 64 30.69 15.72 0.00
C ALA A 64 30.23 14.29 -0.35
N GLY A 65 28.95 14.08 -0.71
CA GLY A 65 28.41 12.77 -1.05
C GLY A 65 28.19 11.84 0.16
N THR A 66 28.31 12.35 1.38
CA THR A 66 27.98 11.57 2.58
C THR A 66 26.49 11.64 2.89
N PHE A 67 25.94 10.54 3.43
CA PHE A 67 24.56 10.51 3.90
C PHE A 67 24.33 11.58 4.96
N GLY A 68 23.33 12.41 4.76
CA GLY A 68 22.96 13.47 5.71
C GLY A 68 21.72 13.08 6.51
N ASP A 69 20.58 12.84 5.84
CA ASP A 69 19.31 12.55 6.50
C ASP A 69 18.34 11.81 5.56
N TYR A 70 17.25 11.29 6.12
CA TYR A 70 16.07 10.89 5.38
C TYR A 70 15.11 12.08 5.24
N VAL A 71 14.52 12.22 4.06
CA VAL A 71 13.62 13.32 3.75
C VAL A 71 12.32 12.83 3.13
N ASP A 72 11.25 13.62 3.32
CA ASP A 72 9.95 13.41 2.68
C ASP A 72 9.94 13.90 1.21
N LYS A 73 8.77 13.84 0.55
CA LYS A 73 8.58 14.32 -0.82
C LYS A 73 8.91 15.81 -1.05
N ASN A 74 8.98 16.60 0.02
CA ASN A 74 9.26 18.04 -0.01
C ASN A 74 10.70 18.34 0.47
N GLU A 75 11.56 17.33 0.51
CA GLU A 75 12.95 17.42 0.99
C GLU A 75 13.08 17.87 2.47
N LYS A 76 12.03 17.68 3.27
CA LYS A 76 12.07 17.97 4.71
C LYS A 76 12.57 16.79 5.48
N PRO A 77 13.50 16.99 6.44
CA PRO A 77 13.99 15.91 7.30
C PRO A 77 12.84 15.20 8.03
N ILE A 78 12.87 13.87 7.98
CA ILE A 78 11.86 13.01 8.62
C ILE A 78 12.18 12.79 10.10
N GLY A 79 13.45 12.79 10.47
CA GLY A 79 13.88 12.46 11.81
C GLY A 79 13.46 11.04 12.21
N GLU A 80 12.82 10.91 13.37
CA GLU A 80 12.27 9.62 13.85
C GLU A 80 10.89 9.27 13.26
N GLY A 81 10.33 10.13 12.40
CA GLY A 81 9.01 9.97 11.78
C GLY A 81 8.90 8.72 10.91
N ASP A 82 7.68 8.47 10.44
CA ASP A 82 7.36 7.33 9.59
C ASP A 82 7.49 7.60 8.09
N GLY A 83 7.61 8.86 7.68
CA GLY A 83 7.74 9.28 6.27
C GLY A 83 6.48 9.04 5.43
N VAL A 84 5.34 8.74 6.06
CA VAL A 84 4.09 8.50 5.36
C VAL A 84 3.45 9.83 4.95
N ASP A 85 3.04 9.90 3.69
CA ASP A 85 2.43 11.08 3.10
C ASP A 85 0.99 11.29 3.60
N PRO A 86 0.70 12.40 4.29
CA PRO A 86 -0.65 12.66 4.79
C PRO A 86 -1.67 12.92 3.66
N ASP A 87 -1.25 13.35 2.48
CA ASP A 87 -2.14 13.53 1.33
C ASP A 87 -2.66 12.17 0.85
N MET A 88 -1.78 11.17 0.78
CA MET A 88 -2.16 9.82 0.41
C MET A 88 -3.10 9.18 1.44
N LEU A 89 -2.89 9.46 2.72
CA LEU A 89 -3.82 8.98 3.76
C LEU A 89 -5.21 9.64 3.61
N ARG A 90 -5.28 10.92 3.25
CA ARG A 90 -6.56 11.60 2.97
C ARG A 90 -7.27 11.02 1.76
N ASN A 91 -6.55 10.80 0.66
CA ASN A 91 -7.09 10.17 -0.54
C ASN A 91 -7.64 8.77 -0.24
N PHE A 92 -6.91 7.98 0.55
CA PHE A 92 -7.35 6.66 0.95
C PHE A 92 -8.56 6.71 1.89
N SER A 93 -8.64 7.70 2.79
CA SER A 93 -9.81 7.90 3.65
C SER A 93 -11.07 8.24 2.85
N ASP A 94 -10.97 9.14 1.86
CA ASP A 94 -12.08 9.45 0.96
C ASP A 94 -12.53 8.21 0.17
N PHE A 95 -11.59 7.44 -0.35
CA PHE A 95 -11.87 6.17 -1.02
C PHE A 95 -12.63 5.19 -0.12
N LEU A 96 -12.27 5.08 1.16
CA LEU A 96 -12.98 4.22 2.12
C LEU A 96 -14.41 4.70 2.39
N ASP A 97 -14.62 6.01 2.45
CA ASP A 97 -15.96 6.60 2.62
C ASP A 97 -16.83 6.29 1.40
N LEU A 98 -16.28 6.39 0.21
CA LEU A 98 -16.97 6.02 -1.03
C LEU A 98 -17.29 4.52 -1.08
N CYS A 99 -16.35 3.64 -0.74
CA CYS A 99 -16.58 2.21 -0.67
C CYS A 99 -17.70 1.87 0.32
N SER A 100 -17.74 2.55 1.46
CA SER A 100 -18.82 2.40 2.46
C SER A 100 -20.17 2.84 1.90
N LYS A 101 -20.22 3.95 1.16
CA LYS A 101 -21.44 4.46 0.50
C LYS A 101 -22.00 3.48 -0.53
N TYR A 102 -21.14 2.76 -1.26
CA TYR A 102 -21.56 1.80 -2.30
C TYR A 102 -21.63 0.35 -1.79
N ASP A 103 -21.43 0.10 -0.50
CA ASP A 103 -21.46 -1.23 0.13
C ASP A 103 -20.51 -2.23 -0.57
N ILE A 104 -19.26 -1.82 -0.80
CA ILE A 104 -18.21 -2.64 -1.40
C ILE A 104 -17.11 -2.86 -0.38
N GLY A 105 -17.04 -4.08 0.17
CA GLY A 105 -16.01 -4.48 1.14
C GLY A 105 -14.61 -4.56 0.53
N LEU A 106 -13.58 -4.33 1.33
CA LEU A 106 -12.21 -4.24 0.85
C LEU A 106 -11.30 -5.33 1.43
N ILE A 107 -10.40 -5.79 0.56
CA ILE A 107 -9.16 -6.48 0.90
C ILE A 107 -8.04 -5.50 0.57
N VAL A 108 -7.27 -5.07 1.58
CA VAL A 108 -6.21 -4.08 1.40
C VAL A 108 -4.86 -4.78 1.36
N SER A 109 -4.18 -4.73 0.22
CA SER A 109 -2.82 -5.25 0.01
C SER A 109 -1.79 -4.26 0.54
N VAL A 110 -1.40 -4.39 1.82
CA VAL A 110 -0.66 -3.34 2.54
C VAL A 110 0.69 -3.05 1.91
N VAL A 111 1.51 -4.08 1.62
CA VAL A 111 2.84 -3.88 1.02
C VAL A 111 2.73 -4.06 -0.50
N THR A 112 2.25 -3.04 -1.20
CA THR A 112 2.25 -3.03 -2.66
C THR A 112 3.54 -2.41 -3.17
N GLY A 113 4.61 -3.21 -3.14
CA GLY A 113 5.94 -2.81 -3.65
C GLY A 113 6.22 -3.27 -5.07
N TRP A 114 5.40 -4.16 -5.64
CA TRP A 114 5.48 -4.63 -7.01
C TRP A 114 4.09 -4.79 -7.61
N MET A 115 3.91 -4.25 -8.81
CA MET A 115 2.65 -4.33 -9.54
C MET A 115 2.87 -4.25 -11.04
N SER A 116 2.29 -5.19 -11.79
CA SER A 116 2.27 -5.15 -13.26
C SER A 116 3.66 -4.96 -13.90
N GLY A 117 4.68 -5.65 -13.38
CA GLY A 117 6.05 -5.59 -13.90
C GLY A 117 6.83 -4.34 -13.49
N ARG A 118 6.33 -3.54 -12.54
CA ARG A 118 6.98 -2.31 -12.05
C ARG A 118 7.20 -2.33 -10.55
N LEU A 119 8.30 -1.70 -10.12
CA LEU A 119 8.67 -1.53 -8.71
C LEU A 119 8.01 -0.27 -8.14
N PHE A 120 7.34 -0.41 -6.99
CA PHE A 120 6.68 0.66 -6.26
C PHE A 120 7.18 0.73 -4.80
N VAL A 121 8.48 0.63 -4.61
CA VAL A 121 9.11 0.83 -3.29
C VAL A 121 9.54 2.28 -3.10
N PRO A 122 9.64 2.78 -1.85
CA PRO A 122 10.19 4.10 -1.56
C PRO A 122 11.53 4.33 -2.28
N PRO A 123 11.83 5.55 -2.75
CA PRO A 123 13.09 5.85 -3.46
C PRO A 123 14.34 5.44 -2.67
N VAL A 124 14.33 5.57 -1.35
CA VAL A 124 15.41 5.14 -0.46
C VAL A 124 15.74 3.65 -0.55
N LEU A 125 14.81 2.84 -1.04
CA LEU A 125 14.91 1.39 -1.11
C LEU A 125 15.15 0.85 -2.52
N GLU A 126 15.24 1.71 -3.53
CA GLU A 126 15.55 1.29 -4.89
C GLU A 126 16.88 0.54 -4.95
N GLY A 127 16.89 -0.57 -5.66
CA GLY A 127 18.06 -1.45 -5.78
C GLY A 127 18.34 -2.35 -4.56
N LYS A 128 17.52 -2.28 -3.49
CA LYS A 128 17.65 -3.15 -2.32
C LYS A 128 16.83 -4.43 -2.45
N ASN A 129 17.27 -5.45 -1.74
CA ASN A 129 16.47 -6.65 -1.51
C ASN A 129 15.45 -6.37 -0.39
N ILE A 130 14.21 -6.09 -0.75
CA ILE A 130 13.16 -5.66 0.19
C ILE A 130 12.87 -6.72 1.26
N ILE A 131 13.04 -8.00 0.93
CA ILE A 131 12.77 -9.11 1.86
C ILE A 131 13.83 -9.21 2.96
N CYS A 132 15.09 -8.99 2.59
CA CYS A 132 16.23 -9.29 3.48
C CYS A 132 16.93 -8.04 4.05
N ASP A 133 16.82 -6.89 3.39
CA ASP A 133 17.52 -5.67 3.80
C ASP A 133 16.93 -5.09 5.09
N PRO A 134 17.75 -4.83 6.14
CA PRO A 134 17.26 -4.29 7.41
C PRO A 134 16.63 -2.89 7.29
N GLU A 135 17.17 -2.02 6.41
CA GLU A 135 16.61 -0.68 6.19
C GLU A 135 15.24 -0.76 5.52
N ALA A 136 15.08 -1.70 4.56
CA ALA A 136 13.80 -1.95 3.93
C ALA A 136 12.76 -2.46 4.95
N ASN A 137 13.16 -3.39 5.81
CA ASN A 137 12.28 -3.90 6.88
C ASN A 137 11.88 -2.80 7.87
N MET A 138 12.81 -1.90 8.22
CA MET A 138 12.52 -0.77 9.12
C MET A 138 11.46 0.17 8.52
N TRP A 139 11.64 0.60 7.26
CA TRP A 139 10.67 1.49 6.61
C TRP A 139 9.32 0.82 6.38
N MET A 140 9.33 -0.47 6.03
CA MET A 140 8.11 -1.27 5.87
C MET A 140 7.32 -1.33 7.18
N VAL A 141 7.96 -1.60 8.32
CA VAL A 141 7.31 -1.64 9.63
C VAL A 141 6.74 -0.27 10.01
N LYS A 142 7.46 0.83 9.77
CA LYS A 142 6.96 2.18 10.01
C LYS A 142 5.72 2.47 9.17
N PHE A 143 5.76 2.12 7.87
CA PHE A 143 4.63 2.28 6.96
C PHE A 143 3.40 1.49 7.43
N ILE A 144 3.55 0.18 7.63
CA ILE A 144 2.45 -0.70 8.03
C ILE A 144 1.79 -0.18 9.31
N ARG A 145 2.59 0.11 10.34
CA ARG A 145 2.06 0.63 11.63
C ARG A 145 1.28 1.91 11.45
N ARG A 146 1.81 2.86 10.69
CA ARG A 146 1.12 4.14 10.46
C ARG A 146 -0.18 3.95 9.70
N PHE A 147 -0.12 3.21 8.59
CA PHE A 147 -1.25 2.98 7.70
C PHE A 147 -2.36 2.15 8.38
N VAL A 148 -2.00 1.03 8.98
CA VAL A 148 -2.98 0.16 9.65
C VAL A 148 -3.60 0.85 10.86
N ASN A 149 -2.82 1.55 11.69
CA ASN A 149 -3.37 2.29 12.83
C ASN A 149 -4.36 3.39 12.42
N GLU A 150 -4.15 4.03 11.25
CA GLU A 150 -5.08 5.02 10.72
C GLU A 150 -6.44 4.40 10.35
N PHE A 151 -6.42 3.19 9.77
CA PHE A 151 -7.61 2.65 9.11
C PHE A 151 -8.19 1.37 9.73
N LYS A 152 -7.57 0.77 10.75
CA LYS A 152 -8.00 -0.52 11.34
C LYS A 152 -9.43 -0.54 11.90
N ASN A 153 -9.99 0.62 12.22
CA ASN A 153 -11.35 0.76 12.75
C ASN A 153 -12.39 1.04 11.65
N ARG A 154 -12.01 0.97 10.39
CA ARG A 154 -12.92 1.18 9.25
C ARG A 154 -13.56 -0.16 8.86
N ASP A 155 -14.82 -0.36 9.23
CA ASP A 155 -15.58 -1.60 9.03
C ASP A 155 -15.65 -2.07 7.57
N ILE A 156 -15.44 -1.16 6.62
CA ILE A 156 -15.43 -1.50 5.19
C ILE A 156 -14.20 -2.33 4.81
N ILE A 157 -13.09 -2.24 5.55
CA ILE A 157 -11.93 -3.10 5.38
C ILE A 157 -12.25 -4.45 6.04
N LYS A 158 -12.38 -5.49 5.23
CA LYS A 158 -12.71 -6.84 5.71
C LYS A 158 -11.47 -7.69 5.95
N TYR A 159 -10.42 -7.47 5.16
CA TYR A 159 -9.18 -8.23 5.26
C TYR A 159 -7.98 -7.33 4.96
N TRP A 160 -6.89 -7.62 5.66
CA TRP A 160 -5.55 -7.13 5.35
C TRP A 160 -4.78 -8.22 4.65
N ASP A 161 -4.24 -7.93 3.48
CA ASP A 161 -3.38 -8.81 2.71
C ASP A 161 -1.92 -8.32 2.84
N LEU A 162 -0.98 -9.23 2.97
CA LEU A 162 0.43 -8.87 3.22
C LEU A 162 1.02 -7.98 2.12
N GLY A 163 0.60 -8.19 0.87
CA GLY A 163 1.08 -7.41 -0.25
C GLY A 163 0.83 -8.08 -1.60
N ASN A 164 1.25 -7.45 -2.68
CA ASN A 164 1.09 -7.95 -4.02
C ASN A 164 2.42 -8.49 -4.58
N GLU A 165 2.38 -9.68 -5.18
CA GLU A 165 3.54 -10.32 -5.86
C GLU A 165 4.84 -10.21 -5.04
N CYS A 166 4.76 -10.48 -3.74
CA CYS A 166 5.85 -10.27 -2.78
C CYS A 166 7.13 -11.04 -3.13
N ASN A 167 7.02 -12.12 -3.91
CA ASN A 167 8.16 -12.84 -4.47
C ASN A 167 9.01 -12.01 -5.46
N CYS A 168 8.46 -10.91 -5.99
CA CYS A 168 9.17 -9.99 -6.86
C CYS A 168 9.93 -8.86 -6.12
N LEU A 169 9.77 -8.79 -4.79
CA LEU A 169 10.39 -7.75 -3.95
C LEU A 169 11.86 -8.03 -3.62
N GLY A 170 12.33 -9.24 -3.83
CA GLY A 170 13.70 -9.64 -3.58
C GLY A 170 13.90 -11.14 -3.65
N THR A 171 15.15 -11.55 -3.74
CA THR A 171 15.53 -12.96 -3.72
C THR A 171 15.74 -13.44 -2.29
N VAL A 172 15.41 -14.70 -2.02
CA VAL A 172 15.66 -15.35 -0.75
C VAL A 172 16.59 -16.55 -0.94
N ASN A 173 17.52 -16.77 -0.02
CA ASN A 173 18.43 -17.91 -0.06
C ASN A 173 17.76 -19.20 0.41
N ASN A 174 16.71 -19.08 1.21
CA ASN A 174 16.00 -20.21 1.77
C ASN A 174 14.58 -19.81 2.23
N ARG A 175 13.75 -20.82 2.49
CA ARG A 175 12.36 -20.61 2.94
C ARG A 175 12.23 -19.85 4.27
N PHE A 176 13.26 -19.88 5.10
CA PHE A 176 13.23 -19.23 6.42
C PHE A 176 13.27 -17.70 6.29
N GLU A 177 14.03 -17.17 5.32
CA GLU A 177 14.04 -15.73 5.02
C GLU A 177 12.67 -15.23 4.56
N ALA A 178 12.01 -15.98 3.66
CA ALA A 178 10.65 -15.66 3.21
C ALA A 178 9.64 -15.73 4.39
N TYR A 179 9.73 -16.78 5.21
CA TYR A 179 8.88 -16.93 6.39
C TYR A 179 9.08 -15.79 7.39
N ARG A 180 10.34 -15.41 7.65
CA ARG A 180 10.68 -14.29 8.54
C ARG A 180 10.04 -12.99 8.07
N TRP A 181 10.18 -12.67 6.77
CA TRP A 181 9.58 -11.48 6.19
C TRP A 181 8.05 -11.51 6.29
N ALA A 182 7.41 -12.59 5.86
CA ALA A 182 5.95 -12.72 5.93
C ALA A 182 5.43 -12.61 7.38
N SER A 183 6.15 -13.23 8.34
CA SER A 183 5.82 -13.13 9.76
C SER A 183 5.99 -11.71 10.30
N LEU A 184 7.03 -10.98 9.86
CA LEU A 184 7.24 -9.58 10.23
C LEU A 184 6.07 -8.73 9.75
N VAL A 185 5.65 -8.86 8.49
CA VAL A 185 4.50 -8.14 7.93
C VAL A 185 3.23 -8.48 8.70
N ALA A 186 2.91 -9.78 8.83
CA ALA A 186 1.68 -10.24 9.48
C ALA A 186 1.57 -9.82 10.96
N ASN A 187 2.69 -9.82 11.70
CA ASN A 187 2.70 -9.40 13.11
C ASN A 187 2.72 -7.86 13.27
N THR A 188 2.95 -7.13 12.20
CA THR A 188 2.96 -5.66 12.23
C THR A 188 1.57 -5.09 11.89
N ILE A 189 0.80 -5.81 11.08
CA ILE A 189 -0.62 -5.56 10.79
C ILE A 189 -1.46 -5.82 12.06
#